data_67754f41332dcc5449771fcb5d2154ba
#
_entry.id   67754f41332dcc5449771fcb5d2154ba
#
_cell.length_a   1.000
_cell.length_b   1.000
_cell.length_c   1.000
_cell.angle_alpha   90.00
_cell.angle_beta   90.00
_cell.angle_gamma   90.00
#
_symmetry.space_group_name_H-M   'P 1'
#
loop_
_entity.id
_entity.type
_entity.pdbx_description
1 polymer ?
#
loop_
_entity_poly.entity_id
_entity_poly.type
_entity_poly.pdbx_seq_one_letter_code
_entity_poly.pdbx_strand_id
1 'polypeptide(L)'
;DAPPVALFTTGERKVVDNRAKPHEIRVLIMGAAGRDFHNFNVLFRDNPDYRVVGFTAAQIPNIDDRLYPPALAGALYPSGIPIHAEQDLDRLIRTQHVERVVFSYSDVSHEALMHQASLVMAAGADFWLAGPQSTMLPAKKPVVSICATRTGAGKSPVARRVVSILKGEGLRVAAVRHPMPYGNLERQAVQRFAALEDLDAASCTIEEREEYEPHLAQGGMVYAGVDYERILREVEDQAD
;
A
#
# COMPACT_ATOMS: atom_id res chain seq x y z
N ASP A 1 37.78 33.73 -2.29
CA ASP A 1 37.32 33.41 -0.93
C ASP A 1 36.41 32.16 -1.02
N ALA A 2 36.97 31.00 -0.61
CA ALA A 2 36.23 29.76 -0.50
C ALA A 2 35.45 29.76 0.83
N PRO A 3 34.24 29.21 0.89
CA PRO A 3 33.48 29.10 2.13
C PRO A 3 34.20 28.17 3.12
N PRO A 4 34.03 28.37 4.44
CA PRO A 4 34.71 27.58 5.44
C PRO A 4 34.22 26.10 5.43
N VAL A 5 35.15 25.18 5.37
CA VAL A 5 34.93 23.74 5.54
C VAL A 5 34.57 23.50 7.00
N ALA A 6 33.40 22.97 7.24
CA ALA A 6 32.97 22.53 8.59
C ALA A 6 33.85 21.35 9.04
N LEU A 7 34.73 21.57 10.02
CA LEU A 7 35.47 20.51 10.70
C LEU A 7 34.52 19.80 11.67
N PHE A 8 34.24 18.54 11.39
CA PHE A 8 33.60 17.67 12.37
C PHE A 8 34.58 17.33 13.47
N THR A 9 34.38 17.86 14.66
CA THR A 9 35.12 17.43 15.85
C THR A 9 34.64 16.07 16.28
N THR A 10 35.55 15.13 16.42
CA THR A 10 35.32 13.80 17.00
C THR A 10 34.94 13.95 18.46
N GLY A 11 33.63 14.05 18.72
CA GLY A 11 33.08 13.95 20.07
C GLY A 11 33.18 12.50 20.57
N GLU A 12 33.63 12.33 21.80
CA GLU A 12 33.73 11.07 22.51
C GLU A 12 32.43 10.30 22.40
N ARG A 13 32.48 9.04 21.92
CA ARG A 13 31.34 8.10 22.00
C ARG A 13 31.05 7.84 23.48
N LYS A 14 30.04 8.52 24.02
CA LYS A 14 29.44 8.10 25.28
C LYS A 14 28.86 6.70 25.06
N VAL A 15 29.37 5.74 25.81
CA VAL A 15 28.73 4.43 25.96
C VAL A 15 27.38 4.69 26.61
N VAL A 16 26.30 4.63 25.81
CA VAL A 16 24.93 4.77 26.32
C VAL A 16 24.56 3.46 27.00
N ASP A 17 24.24 3.54 28.27
CA ASP A 17 23.71 2.43 29.09
C ASP A 17 22.45 1.86 28.42
N ASN A 18 22.52 0.60 27.97
CA ASN A 18 21.59 -0.06 27.05
C ASN A 18 20.34 -0.60 27.76
N ARG A 19 19.74 0.17 28.67
CA ARG A 19 18.42 -0.11 29.32
C ARG A 19 17.32 0.87 28.90
N ALA A 20 17.55 1.69 27.87
CA ALA A 20 16.48 2.44 27.23
C ALA A 20 15.55 1.45 26.49
N LYS A 21 14.23 1.64 26.58
CA LYS A 21 13.26 0.97 25.70
C LYS A 21 13.78 1.06 24.26
N PRO A 22 13.67 0.00 23.45
CA PRO A 22 14.10 0.08 22.06
C PRO A 22 13.43 1.29 21.42
N HIS A 23 14.24 2.12 20.75
CA HIS A 23 13.75 3.34 20.10
C HIS A 23 12.84 2.93 18.95
N GLU A 24 11.56 3.23 19.07
CA GLU A 24 10.56 2.96 18.05
C GLU A 24 10.69 3.99 16.93
N ILE A 25 11.05 3.56 15.72
CA ILE A 25 11.23 4.45 14.55
C ILE A 25 9.87 4.96 14.08
N ARG A 26 9.72 6.28 14.04
CA ARG A 26 8.46 6.91 13.62
C ARG A 26 8.39 7.02 12.10
N VAL A 27 7.36 6.43 11.51
CA VAL A 27 7.18 6.28 10.06
C VAL A 27 5.94 7.01 9.58
N LEU A 28 6.05 7.71 8.46
CA LEU A 28 4.92 8.25 7.70
C LEU A 28 4.89 7.56 6.33
N ILE A 29 3.71 7.14 5.84
CA ILE A 29 3.58 6.46 4.55
C ILE A 29 2.88 7.40 3.58
N MET A 30 3.52 7.69 2.45
CA MET A 30 2.93 8.47 1.36
C MET A 30 2.08 7.57 0.47
N GLY A 31 0.79 7.86 0.43
CA GLY A 31 -0.25 7.09 -0.25
C GLY A 31 -1.30 6.57 0.74
N ALA A 32 -2.55 6.40 0.27
CA ALA A 32 -3.66 5.82 1.02
C ALA A 32 -4.69 5.16 0.07
N ALA A 33 -4.21 4.32 -0.86
CA ALA A 33 -5.05 3.76 -1.92
C ALA A 33 -4.88 2.24 -2.16
N GLY A 34 -3.75 1.65 -1.80
CA GLY A 34 -3.54 0.22 -2.07
C GLY A 34 -2.15 -0.26 -1.70
N ARG A 35 -1.12 0.13 -2.47
CA ARG A 35 0.26 -0.31 -2.23
C ARG A 35 0.79 0.18 -0.88
N ASP A 36 0.41 1.34 -0.45
CA ASP A 36 0.67 1.95 0.84
C ASP A 36 0.11 1.12 2.00
N PHE A 37 -1.15 0.71 1.94
CA PHE A 37 -1.76 -0.20 2.92
C PHE A 37 -1.08 -1.56 2.91
N HIS A 38 -0.72 -2.07 1.73
CA HIS A 38 0.06 -3.30 1.61
C HIS A 38 1.44 -3.17 2.28
N ASN A 39 2.18 -2.09 1.98
CA ASN A 39 3.47 -1.83 2.62
C ASN A 39 3.33 -1.74 4.14
N PHE A 40 2.29 -1.09 4.64
CA PHE A 40 1.99 -1.07 6.07
C PHE A 40 1.75 -2.48 6.61
N ASN A 41 0.88 -3.25 5.99
CA ASN A 41 0.50 -4.59 6.45
C ASN A 41 1.69 -5.55 6.54
N VAL A 42 2.63 -5.47 5.58
CA VAL A 42 3.78 -6.41 5.51
C VAL A 42 4.97 -5.96 6.33
N LEU A 43 5.21 -4.65 6.45
CA LEU A 43 6.46 -4.14 7.03
C LEU A 43 6.28 -3.63 8.46
N PHE A 44 5.08 -3.14 8.83
CA PHE A 44 4.90 -2.34 10.03
C PHE A 44 3.79 -2.82 10.96
N ARG A 45 2.72 -3.46 10.44
CA ARG A 45 1.51 -3.78 11.22
C ARG A 45 1.81 -4.50 12.53
N ASP A 46 2.67 -5.50 12.49
CA ASP A 46 3.00 -6.36 13.64
C ASP A 46 4.47 -6.19 14.10
N ASN A 47 5.13 -5.11 13.67
CA ASN A 47 6.53 -4.86 13.98
C ASN A 47 6.66 -3.75 15.02
N PRO A 48 7.03 -4.10 16.29
CA PRO A 48 7.12 -3.13 17.38
C PRO A 48 8.32 -2.17 17.28
N ASP A 49 9.26 -2.39 16.36
CA ASP A 49 10.39 -1.50 16.15
C ASP A 49 10.00 -0.22 15.42
N TYR A 50 8.75 -0.19 14.88
CA TYR A 50 8.23 0.93 14.10
C TYR A 50 6.89 1.45 14.64
N ARG A 51 6.71 2.76 14.50
CA ARG A 51 5.44 3.42 14.76
C ARG A 51 5.00 4.19 13.53
N VAL A 52 4.01 3.67 12.79
CA VAL A 52 3.39 4.43 11.71
C VAL A 52 2.47 5.48 12.32
N VAL A 53 2.80 6.76 12.10
CA VAL A 53 2.09 7.89 12.68
C VAL A 53 0.97 8.41 11.78
N GLY A 54 1.00 8.05 10.49
CA GLY A 54 -0.02 8.44 9.53
C GLY A 54 0.25 7.93 8.12
N PHE A 55 -0.79 8.03 7.30
CA PHE A 55 -0.70 8.01 5.85
C PHE A 55 -0.91 9.42 5.30
N THR A 56 -0.43 9.69 4.08
CA THR A 56 -0.82 10.90 3.35
C THR A 56 -1.49 10.54 2.03
N ALA A 57 -2.40 11.39 1.54
CA ALA A 57 -3.02 11.20 0.25
C ALA A 57 -3.14 12.51 -0.52
N ALA A 58 -2.78 12.46 -1.82
CA ALA A 58 -2.73 13.63 -2.67
C ALA A 58 -4.07 14.02 -3.30
N GLN A 59 -4.99 13.09 -3.49
CA GLN A 59 -6.15 13.29 -4.39
C GLN A 59 -7.45 12.61 -3.92
N ILE A 60 -7.61 12.33 -2.64
CA ILE A 60 -8.86 11.74 -2.16
C ILE A 60 -9.78 12.87 -1.67
N PRO A 61 -10.95 13.09 -2.32
CA PRO A 61 -11.94 14.04 -1.82
C PRO A 61 -12.39 13.67 -0.40
N ASN A 62 -12.57 14.67 0.46
CA ASN A 62 -13.01 14.50 1.86
C ASN A 62 -12.10 13.56 2.66
N ILE A 63 -10.78 13.75 2.53
CA ILE A 63 -9.81 12.95 3.25
C ILE A 63 -9.71 13.34 4.73
N ASP A 64 -10.13 14.54 5.05
CA ASP A 64 -10.14 15.04 6.42
C ASP A 64 -10.93 14.07 7.31
N ASP A 65 -10.33 13.68 8.44
CA ASP A 65 -10.88 12.71 9.41
C ASP A 65 -10.96 11.24 8.94
N ARG A 66 -10.37 10.88 7.79
CA ARG A 66 -10.27 9.46 7.42
C ARG A 66 -9.22 8.74 8.24
N LEU A 67 -9.55 7.49 8.54
CA LEU A 67 -8.72 6.62 9.36
C LEU A 67 -8.51 5.27 8.66
N TYR A 68 -7.29 4.76 8.65
CA TYR A 68 -7.08 3.33 8.42
C TYR A 68 -7.57 2.60 9.68
N PRO A 69 -8.62 1.76 9.57
CA PRO A 69 -9.39 1.38 10.75
C PRO A 69 -8.62 0.44 11.69
N PRO A 70 -8.90 0.47 13.00
CA PRO A 70 -8.25 -0.40 13.98
C PRO A 70 -8.31 -1.88 13.64
N ALA A 71 -9.43 -2.34 13.08
CA ALA A 71 -9.65 -3.73 12.69
C ALA A 71 -8.65 -4.23 11.63
N LEU A 72 -8.10 -3.32 10.81
CA LEU A 72 -7.09 -3.61 9.80
C LEU A 72 -5.67 -3.26 10.26
N ALA A 73 -5.57 -2.26 11.13
CA ALA A 73 -4.28 -1.75 11.61
C ALA A 73 -3.59 -2.70 12.61
N GLY A 74 -4.35 -3.58 13.27
CA GLY A 74 -3.80 -4.59 14.18
C GLY A 74 -3.57 -4.10 15.61
N ALA A 75 -3.07 -4.99 16.46
CA ALA A 75 -2.99 -4.79 17.91
C ALA A 75 -2.08 -3.63 18.33
N LEU A 76 -1.06 -3.30 17.55
CA LEU A 76 -0.16 -2.17 17.83
C LEU A 76 -0.82 -0.81 17.57
N TYR A 77 -1.96 -0.77 16.85
CA TYR A 77 -2.67 0.45 16.45
C TYR A 77 -4.15 0.41 16.85
N PRO A 78 -4.47 0.31 18.16
CA PRO A 78 -5.84 0.11 18.64
C PRO A 78 -6.78 1.29 18.32
N SER A 79 -6.24 2.46 18.01
CA SER A 79 -7.01 3.63 17.58
C SER A 79 -7.04 3.82 16.07
N GLY A 80 -6.47 2.87 15.28
CA GLY A 80 -6.25 3.03 13.87
C GLY A 80 -5.12 4.01 13.53
N ILE A 81 -4.97 4.36 12.24
CA ILE A 81 -3.90 5.25 11.77
C ILE A 81 -4.53 6.37 10.95
N PRO A 82 -4.28 7.65 11.27
CA PRO A 82 -4.87 8.78 10.56
C PRO A 82 -4.34 8.89 9.13
N ILE A 83 -5.21 9.38 8.24
CA ILE A 83 -4.87 9.70 6.86
C ILE A 83 -4.95 11.22 6.72
N HIS A 84 -3.86 11.85 6.33
CA HIS A 84 -3.71 13.30 6.23
C HIS A 84 -3.64 13.76 4.77
N ALA A 85 -3.89 15.04 4.53
CA ALA A 85 -3.61 15.64 3.24
C ALA A 85 -2.09 15.70 2.98
N GLU A 86 -1.65 15.39 1.75
CA GLU A 86 -0.21 15.35 1.41
C GLU A 86 0.46 16.72 1.54
N GLN A 87 -0.27 17.81 1.36
CA GLN A 87 0.22 19.17 1.57
C GLN A 87 0.74 19.41 3.00
N ASP A 88 0.34 18.60 3.95
CA ASP A 88 0.79 18.67 5.34
C ASP A 88 2.12 17.92 5.61
N LEU A 89 2.73 17.32 4.60
CA LEU A 89 3.89 16.44 4.73
C LEU A 89 5.03 17.06 5.57
N ASP A 90 5.50 18.27 5.23
CA ASP A 90 6.58 18.93 5.97
C ASP A 90 6.20 19.19 7.44
N ARG A 91 4.98 19.67 7.68
CA ARG A 91 4.46 19.91 9.03
C ARG A 91 4.40 18.60 9.84
N LEU A 92 3.89 17.52 9.23
CA LEU A 92 3.79 16.21 9.89
C LEU A 92 5.17 15.66 10.25
N ILE A 93 6.14 15.74 9.34
CA ILE A 93 7.51 15.28 9.60
C ILE A 93 8.06 15.98 10.84
N ARG A 94 7.97 17.30 10.91
CA ARG A 94 8.53 18.09 12.02
C ARG A 94 7.76 17.91 13.32
N THR A 95 6.42 17.99 13.29
CA THR A 95 5.61 17.98 14.52
C THR A 95 5.42 16.58 15.10
N GLN A 96 5.42 15.55 14.24
CA GLN A 96 5.30 14.15 14.65
C GLN A 96 6.67 13.48 14.84
N HIS A 97 7.78 14.23 14.67
CA HIS A 97 9.14 13.68 14.76
C HIS A 97 9.32 12.44 13.89
N VAL A 98 8.86 12.51 12.63
CA VAL A 98 8.99 11.41 11.68
C VAL A 98 10.44 11.22 11.31
N GLU A 99 10.95 10.00 11.44
CA GLU A 99 12.33 9.66 11.11
C GLU A 99 12.43 9.04 9.72
N ARG A 100 11.34 8.43 9.23
CA ARG A 100 11.31 7.78 7.93
C ARG A 100 10.00 8.01 7.19
N VAL A 101 10.10 8.39 5.93
CA VAL A 101 8.95 8.50 5.03
C VAL A 101 9.04 7.40 3.98
N VAL A 102 8.01 6.56 3.90
CA VAL A 102 7.90 5.49 2.90
C VAL A 102 7.07 5.99 1.73
N PHE A 103 7.68 6.08 0.55
CA PHE A 103 7.00 6.49 -0.66
C PHE A 103 6.34 5.28 -1.33
N SER A 104 5.01 5.31 -1.48
CA SER A 104 4.23 4.17 -1.97
C SER A 104 3.46 4.44 -3.26
N TYR A 105 3.59 5.62 -3.85
CA TYR A 105 2.99 5.90 -5.16
C TYR A 105 3.67 5.13 -6.28
N SER A 106 2.89 4.81 -7.30
CA SER A 106 3.35 4.27 -8.58
C SER A 106 2.96 5.23 -9.72
N ASP A 107 3.49 5.00 -10.91
CA ASP A 107 3.18 5.80 -12.10
C ASP A 107 3.57 7.30 -11.96
N VAL A 108 4.72 7.54 -11.33
CA VAL A 108 5.32 8.87 -11.17
C VAL A 108 6.63 8.97 -11.95
N SER A 109 6.97 10.17 -12.41
CA SER A 109 8.26 10.41 -13.06
C SER A 109 9.41 10.37 -12.06
N HIS A 110 10.63 10.06 -12.53
CA HIS A 110 11.83 10.10 -11.70
C HIS A 110 12.08 11.50 -11.11
N GLU A 111 11.76 12.55 -11.85
CA GLU A 111 11.88 13.94 -11.40
C GLU A 111 10.92 14.20 -10.22
N ALA A 112 9.65 13.81 -10.33
CA ALA A 112 8.67 13.95 -9.26
C ALA A 112 9.08 13.17 -8.01
N LEU A 113 9.57 11.93 -8.18
CA LEU A 113 10.09 11.09 -7.10
C LEU A 113 11.25 11.78 -6.36
N MET A 114 12.25 12.28 -7.10
CA MET A 114 13.43 12.93 -6.51
C MET A 114 13.08 14.28 -5.88
N HIS A 115 12.08 14.99 -6.41
CA HIS A 115 11.57 16.19 -5.80
C HIS A 115 10.97 15.90 -4.42
N GLN A 116 10.10 14.87 -4.32
CA GLN A 116 9.54 14.45 -3.04
C GLN A 116 10.63 13.98 -2.06
N ALA A 117 11.62 13.20 -2.53
CA ALA A 117 12.74 12.80 -1.70
C ALA A 117 13.51 13.99 -1.12
N SER A 118 13.75 15.03 -1.93
CA SER A 118 14.43 16.24 -1.49
C SER A 118 13.64 17.01 -0.43
N LEU A 119 12.30 17.10 -0.59
CA LEU A 119 11.43 17.74 0.40
C LEU A 119 11.45 17.00 1.74
N VAL A 120 11.34 15.67 1.71
CA VAL A 120 11.37 14.83 2.91
C VAL A 120 12.71 14.96 3.65
N MET A 121 13.82 14.87 2.92
CA MET A 121 15.17 15.02 3.53
C MET A 121 15.40 16.42 4.07
N ALA A 122 14.93 17.46 3.39
CA ALA A 122 15.00 18.83 3.89
C ALA A 122 14.14 19.05 5.15
N ALA A 123 13.07 18.31 5.31
CA ALA A 123 12.25 18.31 6.53
C ALA A 123 12.90 17.53 7.70
N GLY A 124 13.93 16.71 7.43
CA GLY A 124 14.73 16.01 8.43
C GLY A 124 14.44 14.52 8.57
N ALA A 125 13.70 13.89 7.65
CA ALA A 125 13.42 12.45 7.65
C ALA A 125 14.17 11.71 6.52
N ASP A 126 14.40 10.41 6.72
CA ASP A 126 14.89 9.52 5.67
C ASP A 126 13.78 9.25 4.65
N PHE A 127 14.14 9.18 3.36
CA PHE A 127 13.23 8.79 2.30
C PHE A 127 13.47 7.33 1.89
N TRP A 128 12.41 6.52 1.92
CA TRP A 128 12.51 5.08 1.69
C TRP A 128 11.59 4.58 0.59
N LEU A 129 12.18 3.81 -0.35
CA LEU A 129 11.47 3.03 -1.36
C LEU A 129 11.50 1.55 -0.95
N ALA A 130 10.35 1.00 -0.58
CA ALA A 130 10.24 -0.41 -0.25
C ALA A 130 10.35 -1.27 -1.52
N GLY A 131 11.33 -2.17 -1.53
CA GLY A 131 11.59 -3.07 -2.65
C GLY A 131 10.67 -4.30 -2.65
N PRO A 132 10.56 -5.01 -3.79
CA PRO A 132 9.70 -6.19 -3.90
C PRO A 132 10.10 -7.32 -2.95
N GLN A 133 11.38 -7.51 -2.68
CA GLN A 133 11.86 -8.59 -1.81
C GLN A 133 11.29 -8.52 -0.38
N SER A 134 11.08 -7.31 0.12
CA SER A 134 10.54 -7.08 1.47
C SER A 134 9.01 -6.98 1.50
N THR A 135 8.35 -6.85 0.35
CA THR A 135 6.91 -6.59 0.27
C THR A 135 6.11 -7.65 -0.47
N MET A 136 6.75 -8.58 -1.21
CA MET A 136 6.05 -9.66 -1.87
C MET A 136 5.61 -10.74 -0.87
N LEU A 137 4.35 -11.15 -0.99
CA LEU A 137 3.80 -12.28 -0.24
C LEU A 137 4.03 -13.59 -1.01
N PRO A 138 4.46 -14.67 -0.36
CA PRO A 138 4.58 -15.97 -1.00
C PRO A 138 3.17 -16.55 -1.26
N ALA A 139 2.93 -17.02 -2.46
CA ALA A 139 1.74 -17.75 -2.83
C ALA A 139 2.03 -19.26 -2.94
N LYS A 140 1.08 -20.10 -2.53
CA LYS A 140 1.17 -21.58 -2.68
C LYS A 140 0.72 -22.05 -4.05
N LYS A 141 -0.06 -21.23 -4.75
CA LYS A 141 -0.59 -21.52 -6.08
C LYS A 141 0.19 -20.74 -7.15
N PRO A 142 0.22 -21.22 -8.41
CA PRO A 142 0.84 -20.49 -9.50
C PRO A 142 0.23 -19.09 -9.67
N VAL A 143 1.08 -18.08 -9.85
CA VAL A 143 0.67 -16.69 -10.04
C VAL A 143 1.17 -16.17 -11.38
N VAL A 144 0.27 -15.63 -12.18
CA VAL A 144 0.59 -14.91 -13.41
C VAL A 144 0.38 -13.41 -13.18
N SER A 145 1.47 -12.65 -13.13
CA SER A 145 1.41 -11.20 -12.94
C SER A 145 1.32 -10.46 -14.27
N ILE A 146 0.27 -9.68 -14.45
CA ILE A 146 0.10 -8.80 -15.60
C ILE A 146 0.53 -7.39 -15.23
N CYS A 147 1.73 -7.02 -15.64
CA CYS A 147 2.36 -5.75 -15.31
C CYS A 147 2.42 -4.81 -16.50
N ALA A 148 2.54 -3.51 -16.23
CA ALA A 148 2.80 -2.48 -17.24
C ALA A 148 3.58 -1.33 -16.65
N THR A 149 4.27 -0.58 -17.51
CA THR A 149 5.10 0.58 -17.12
C THR A 149 4.28 1.84 -16.85
N ARG A 150 2.99 1.86 -17.22
CA ARG A 150 2.07 2.99 -16.99
C ARG A 150 0.62 2.54 -17.02
N THR A 151 -0.26 3.41 -16.50
CA THR A 151 -1.71 3.28 -16.64
C THR A 151 -2.12 3.37 -18.13
N GLY A 152 -3.18 2.66 -18.51
CA GLY A 152 -3.68 2.63 -19.89
C GLY A 152 -2.87 1.77 -20.86
N ALA A 153 -1.84 1.04 -20.44
CA ALA A 153 -1.00 0.20 -21.30
C ALA A 153 -1.62 -1.16 -21.69
N GLY A 154 -2.89 -1.40 -21.38
CA GLY A 154 -3.60 -2.61 -21.83
C GLY A 154 -3.51 -3.81 -20.87
N LYS A 155 -3.22 -3.63 -19.57
CA LYS A 155 -3.21 -4.73 -18.60
C LYS A 155 -4.51 -5.52 -18.56
N SER A 156 -5.67 -4.84 -18.50
CA SER A 156 -6.99 -5.48 -18.32
C SER A 156 -7.37 -6.41 -19.49
N PRO A 157 -7.24 -6.02 -20.77
CA PRO A 157 -7.53 -6.95 -21.87
C PRO A 157 -6.55 -8.16 -21.88
N VAL A 158 -5.27 -7.97 -21.55
CA VAL A 158 -4.32 -9.08 -21.44
C VAL A 158 -4.71 -10.03 -20.31
N ALA A 159 -5.04 -9.51 -19.14
CA ALA A 159 -5.49 -10.31 -17.99
C ALA A 159 -6.73 -11.14 -18.34
N ARG A 160 -7.74 -10.53 -18.98
CA ARG A 160 -8.94 -11.25 -19.45
C ARG A 160 -8.60 -12.37 -20.44
N ARG A 161 -7.67 -12.12 -21.37
CA ARG A 161 -7.23 -13.14 -22.33
C ARG A 161 -6.53 -14.31 -21.64
N VAL A 162 -5.66 -14.04 -20.68
CA VAL A 162 -4.99 -15.08 -19.88
C VAL A 162 -6.02 -15.91 -19.10
N VAL A 163 -6.96 -15.27 -18.41
CA VAL A 163 -8.04 -15.96 -17.71
C VAL A 163 -8.83 -16.86 -18.67
N SER A 164 -9.19 -16.35 -19.85
CA SER A 164 -9.92 -17.13 -20.87
C SER A 164 -9.15 -18.37 -21.31
N ILE A 165 -7.84 -18.27 -21.52
CA ILE A 165 -7.00 -19.42 -21.92
C ILE A 165 -6.94 -20.44 -20.82
N LEU A 166 -6.59 -20.04 -19.60
CA LEU A 166 -6.45 -20.95 -18.46
C LEU A 166 -7.78 -21.68 -18.13
N LYS A 167 -8.89 -20.97 -18.25
CA LYS A 167 -10.22 -21.61 -18.10
C LYS A 167 -10.54 -22.59 -19.23
N GLY A 168 -10.09 -22.30 -20.45
CA GLY A 168 -10.19 -23.23 -21.57
C GLY A 168 -9.45 -24.55 -21.33
N GLU A 169 -8.38 -24.51 -20.54
CA GLU A 169 -7.63 -25.69 -20.07
C GLU A 169 -8.29 -26.38 -18.83
N GLY A 170 -9.45 -25.91 -18.40
CA GLY A 170 -10.21 -26.50 -17.27
C GLY A 170 -9.77 -26.03 -15.89
N LEU A 171 -8.92 -25.02 -15.78
CA LEU A 171 -8.46 -24.50 -14.50
C LEU A 171 -9.46 -23.53 -13.87
N ARG A 172 -9.53 -23.54 -12.55
CA ARG A 172 -10.24 -22.52 -11.76
C ARG A 172 -9.30 -21.32 -11.58
N VAL A 173 -9.69 -20.17 -12.11
CA VAL A 173 -8.85 -18.97 -12.16
C VAL A 173 -9.51 -17.83 -11.38
N ALA A 174 -8.74 -17.17 -10.54
CA ALA A 174 -9.15 -15.96 -9.85
C ALA A 174 -8.27 -14.78 -10.27
N ALA A 175 -8.89 -13.65 -10.61
CA ALA A 175 -8.19 -12.39 -10.81
C ALA A 175 -8.12 -11.63 -9.48
N VAL A 176 -6.92 -11.23 -9.06
CA VAL A 176 -6.72 -10.41 -7.86
C VAL A 176 -6.46 -8.98 -8.27
N ARG A 177 -7.21 -8.05 -7.68
CA ARG A 177 -7.15 -6.62 -7.98
C ARG A 177 -7.04 -5.81 -6.69
N HIS A 178 -6.42 -4.63 -6.77
CA HIS A 178 -6.55 -3.65 -5.68
C HIS A 178 -7.95 -2.99 -5.74
N PRO A 179 -8.55 -2.62 -4.61
CA PRO A 179 -9.84 -1.94 -4.59
C PRO A 179 -9.69 -0.48 -5.00
N MET A 180 -10.81 0.15 -5.32
CA MET A 180 -10.93 1.61 -5.29
C MET A 180 -11.24 2.03 -3.83
N PRO A 181 -10.32 2.66 -3.08
CA PRO A 181 -10.45 2.83 -1.62
C PRO A 181 -11.34 4.02 -1.25
N TYR A 182 -12.41 4.24 -1.99
CA TYR A 182 -13.35 5.35 -1.73
C TYR A 182 -14.41 4.99 -0.68
N GLY A 183 -14.61 3.71 -0.40
CA GLY A 183 -15.62 3.18 0.50
C GLY A 183 -15.13 2.92 1.92
N ASN A 184 -15.83 2.04 2.61
CA ASN A 184 -15.48 1.56 3.94
C ASN A 184 -14.37 0.51 3.83
N LEU A 185 -13.16 0.84 4.30
CA LEU A 185 -11.97 -0.01 4.20
C LEU A 185 -12.13 -1.36 4.92
N GLU A 186 -12.91 -1.44 6.01
CA GLU A 186 -13.16 -2.70 6.71
C GLU A 186 -13.95 -3.66 5.84
N ARG A 187 -14.98 -3.16 5.14
CA ARG A 187 -15.75 -3.94 4.18
C ARG A 187 -14.94 -4.30 2.94
N GLN A 188 -13.97 -3.46 2.60
CA GLN A 188 -13.04 -3.66 1.50
C GLN A 188 -11.77 -4.43 1.91
N ALA A 189 -11.71 -5.02 3.10
CA ALA A 189 -10.55 -5.82 3.52
C ALA A 189 -10.32 -6.99 2.56
N VAL A 190 -11.35 -7.78 2.31
CA VAL A 190 -11.40 -8.85 1.32
C VAL A 190 -12.79 -8.86 0.71
N GLN A 191 -12.87 -8.76 -0.60
CA GLN A 191 -14.11 -8.86 -1.37
C GLN A 191 -13.93 -9.96 -2.42
N ARG A 192 -14.91 -10.86 -2.52
CA ARG A 192 -14.98 -11.92 -3.51
C ARG A 192 -16.19 -11.70 -4.39
N PHE A 193 -15.98 -11.75 -5.68
CA PHE A 193 -17.01 -11.63 -6.70
C PHE A 193 -16.98 -12.86 -7.58
N ALA A 194 -18.07 -13.58 -7.65
CA ALA A 194 -18.25 -14.77 -8.48
C ALA A 194 -19.46 -14.66 -9.42
N ALA A 195 -20.37 -13.72 -9.14
CA ALA A 195 -21.55 -13.40 -9.94
C ALA A 195 -21.74 -11.89 -10.02
N LEU A 196 -22.56 -11.42 -10.95
CA LEU A 196 -22.84 -9.98 -11.12
C LEU A 196 -23.58 -9.40 -9.90
N GLU A 197 -24.41 -10.21 -9.26
CA GLU A 197 -25.16 -9.85 -8.06
C GLU A 197 -24.23 -9.49 -6.88
N ASP A 198 -23.03 -10.06 -6.83
CA ASP A 198 -22.03 -9.74 -5.81
C ASP A 198 -21.56 -8.27 -5.92
N LEU A 199 -21.50 -7.74 -7.16
CA LEU A 199 -21.13 -6.36 -7.41
C LEU A 199 -22.21 -5.38 -6.92
N ASP A 200 -23.49 -5.75 -7.08
CA ASP A 200 -24.60 -4.96 -6.58
C ASP A 200 -24.60 -4.94 -5.04
N ALA A 201 -24.42 -6.10 -4.42
CA ALA A 201 -24.37 -6.25 -2.97
C ALA A 201 -23.20 -5.46 -2.33
N ALA A 202 -22.07 -5.38 -3.03
CA ALA A 202 -20.90 -4.60 -2.60
C ALA A 202 -21.00 -3.11 -2.91
N SER A 203 -22.02 -2.69 -3.67
CA SER A 203 -22.19 -1.29 -4.16
C SER A 203 -20.94 -0.82 -4.92
N CYS A 204 -20.42 -1.67 -5.81
CA CYS A 204 -19.25 -1.36 -6.61
C CYS A 204 -19.46 -0.11 -7.47
N THR A 205 -18.41 0.71 -7.59
CA THR A 205 -18.40 1.88 -8.47
C THR A 205 -18.47 1.46 -9.94
N ILE A 206 -18.75 2.42 -10.83
CA ILE A 206 -18.76 2.16 -12.27
C ILE A 206 -17.39 1.65 -12.73
N GLU A 207 -16.32 2.26 -12.26
CA GLU A 207 -14.94 1.89 -12.59
C GLU A 207 -14.59 0.47 -12.11
N GLU A 208 -15.03 0.09 -10.91
CA GLU A 208 -14.86 -1.27 -10.39
C GLU A 208 -15.64 -2.28 -11.24
N ARG A 209 -16.87 -1.96 -11.62
CA ARG A 209 -17.68 -2.80 -12.49
C ARG A 209 -17.07 -2.99 -13.86
N GLU A 210 -16.59 -1.94 -14.51
CA GLU A 210 -15.89 -2.01 -15.80
C GLU A 210 -14.68 -2.97 -15.75
N GLU A 211 -14.02 -3.07 -14.59
CA GLU A 211 -12.88 -3.93 -14.37
C GLU A 211 -13.29 -5.39 -14.04
N TYR A 212 -14.36 -5.60 -13.26
CA TYR A 212 -14.70 -6.90 -12.70
C TYR A 212 -15.72 -7.67 -13.57
N GLU A 213 -16.75 -7.03 -14.11
CA GLU A 213 -17.79 -7.65 -14.93
C GLU A 213 -17.25 -8.51 -16.09
N PRO A 214 -16.21 -8.06 -16.84
CA PRO A 214 -15.68 -8.88 -17.93
C PRO A 214 -15.02 -10.19 -17.50
N HIS A 215 -14.52 -10.28 -16.25
CA HIS A 215 -14.00 -11.52 -15.69
C HIS A 215 -15.15 -12.45 -15.27
N LEU A 216 -16.19 -11.89 -14.63
CA LEU A 216 -17.38 -12.63 -14.20
C LEU A 216 -18.17 -13.17 -15.39
N ALA A 217 -18.31 -12.35 -16.45
CA ALA A 217 -19.00 -12.77 -17.69
C ALA A 217 -18.34 -13.98 -18.37
N GLN A 218 -17.05 -14.19 -18.14
CA GLN A 218 -16.31 -15.37 -18.59
C GLN A 218 -16.36 -16.53 -17.56
N GLY A 219 -17.17 -16.38 -16.50
CA GLY A 219 -17.26 -17.35 -15.39
C GLY A 219 -15.98 -17.42 -14.55
N GLY A 220 -15.13 -16.39 -14.55
CA GLY A 220 -13.99 -16.23 -13.64
C GLY A 220 -14.45 -15.74 -12.27
N MET A 221 -13.52 -15.69 -11.34
CA MET A 221 -13.69 -15.05 -10.04
C MET A 221 -12.80 -13.82 -9.95
N VAL A 222 -13.26 -12.80 -9.23
CA VAL A 222 -12.46 -11.62 -8.90
C VAL A 222 -12.35 -11.48 -7.39
N TYR A 223 -11.14 -11.24 -6.92
CA TYR A 223 -10.88 -10.84 -5.55
C TYR A 223 -10.30 -9.43 -5.55
N ALA A 224 -10.83 -8.58 -4.70
CA ALA A 224 -10.32 -7.23 -4.48
C ALA A 224 -10.25 -6.94 -2.97
N GLY A 225 -9.33 -6.10 -2.55
CA GLY A 225 -9.28 -5.70 -1.15
C GLY A 225 -7.94 -5.11 -0.75
N VAL A 226 -7.91 -4.56 0.46
CA VAL A 226 -6.72 -3.89 1.02
C VAL A 226 -5.83 -4.85 1.82
N ASP A 227 -6.31 -6.05 2.16
CA ASP A 227 -5.55 -7.07 2.89
C ASP A 227 -5.17 -8.24 1.96
N TYR A 228 -4.08 -8.07 1.22
CA TYR A 228 -3.63 -9.07 0.24
C TYR A 228 -3.23 -10.40 0.86
N GLU A 229 -2.78 -10.44 2.09
CA GLU A 229 -2.45 -11.70 2.76
C GLU A 229 -3.71 -12.56 2.96
N ARG A 230 -4.79 -11.93 3.44
CA ARG A 230 -6.09 -12.61 3.58
C ARG A 230 -6.67 -12.99 2.22
N ILE A 231 -6.57 -12.12 1.22
CA ILE A 231 -6.99 -12.42 -0.15
C ILE A 231 -6.27 -13.67 -0.66
N LEU A 232 -4.94 -13.75 -0.53
CA LEU A 232 -4.18 -14.91 -0.97
C LEU A 232 -4.64 -16.20 -0.31
N ARG A 233 -4.86 -16.20 1.01
CA ARG A 233 -5.35 -17.38 1.73
C ARG A 233 -6.70 -17.85 1.19
N GLU A 234 -7.64 -16.95 0.92
CA GLU A 234 -8.94 -17.29 0.39
C GLU A 234 -8.89 -17.77 -1.07
N VAL A 235 -8.06 -17.12 -1.89
CA VAL A 235 -7.87 -17.50 -3.31
C VAL A 235 -7.24 -18.89 -3.43
N GLU A 236 -6.27 -19.24 -2.59
CA GLU A 236 -5.55 -20.51 -2.63
C GLU A 236 -6.47 -21.73 -2.44
N ASP A 237 -7.61 -21.55 -1.78
CA ASP A 237 -8.63 -22.60 -1.61
C ASP A 237 -9.62 -22.67 -2.80
N GLN A 238 -9.70 -21.61 -3.62
CA GLN A 238 -10.70 -21.48 -4.68
C GLN A 238 -10.10 -21.60 -6.10
N ALA A 239 -8.82 -21.35 -6.28
CA ALA A 239 -8.10 -21.40 -7.56
C ALA A 239 -7.08 -22.55 -7.61
N ASP A 240 -6.67 -22.91 -8.85
CA ASP A 240 -5.71 -24.02 -9.09
C ASP A 240 -4.26 -23.54 -9.28
#